data_8a54b735b0c99bde3fc613383d778f74
#
_entry.id   8a54b735b0c99bde3fc613383d778f74
#
_cell.length_a   1.000
_cell.length_b   1.000
_cell.length_c   1.000
_cell.angle_alpha   90.00
_cell.angle_beta   90.00
_cell.angle_gamma   90.00
#
_symmetry.space_group_name_H-M   'P 1'
#
loop_
_entity.id
_entity.type
_entity.pdbx_description
1 polymer ?
#
loop_
_entity_poly.entity_id
_entity_poly.type
_entity_poly.pdbx_seq_one_letter_code
_entity_poly.pdbx_strand_id
1 'polypeptide(L)'
;FAKAPPRRLGKSPEPARTETLWAYKQGGPGVFKGDLYFYRVDGDLRGRVASIDTKVCKLYLLTGEYDFSCTPDDTRRTAAAIGGASVTIMEKLGHFPMSENPEQFRRYIAPVLADILTH
;
A
#
# COMPACT_ATOMS: atom_id res chain seq x y z
N PHE A 1 -6.20 -13.58 -18.65
CA PHE A 1 -6.08 -12.31 -17.94
C PHE A 1 -6.43 -12.54 -16.49
N ALA A 2 -5.51 -12.22 -15.58
CA ALA A 2 -5.72 -12.39 -14.17
C ALA A 2 -7.04 -11.74 -13.77
N LYS A 3 -8.00 -12.56 -13.42
CA LYS A 3 -9.17 -12.10 -12.68
C LYS A 3 -8.62 -11.49 -11.40
N ALA A 4 -8.49 -10.17 -11.37
CA ALA A 4 -8.38 -9.48 -10.10
C ALA A 4 -9.52 -10.05 -9.25
N PRO A 5 -9.25 -10.62 -8.11
CA PRO A 5 -10.28 -11.33 -7.41
C PRO A 5 -11.34 -10.33 -6.96
N PRO A 6 -12.57 -10.42 -7.47
CA PRO A 6 -13.67 -9.53 -7.07
C PRO A 6 -13.97 -9.62 -5.56
N ARG A 7 -13.40 -10.62 -4.89
CA ARG A 7 -13.64 -10.89 -3.47
C ARG A 7 -13.10 -9.84 -2.50
N ARG A 8 -12.16 -8.98 -2.92
CA ARG A 8 -11.49 -8.05 -2.00
C ARG A 8 -12.05 -6.64 -2.05
N LEU A 9 -12.36 -6.15 -3.25
CA LEU A 9 -13.17 -4.96 -3.39
C LEU A 9 -14.59 -5.15 -2.84
N GLY A 10 -15.05 -6.40 -2.69
CA GLY A 10 -16.32 -6.73 -2.06
C GLY A 10 -16.48 -6.30 -0.60
N LYS A 11 -15.37 -5.96 0.09
CA LYS A 11 -15.39 -5.42 1.47
C LYS A 11 -15.44 -3.90 1.52
N SER A 12 -15.20 -3.23 0.41
CA SER A 12 -15.23 -1.77 0.33
C SER A 12 -16.67 -1.26 0.22
N PRO A 13 -17.00 -0.13 0.86
CA PRO A 13 -18.32 0.48 0.72
C PRO A 13 -18.56 1.04 -0.70
N GLU A 14 -19.83 1.10 -1.10
CA GLU A 14 -20.23 1.85 -2.30
C GLU A 14 -20.33 3.37 -1.97
N PRO A 15 -20.08 4.28 -2.93
CA PRO A 15 -19.69 4.02 -4.34
C PRO A 15 -18.20 3.76 -4.58
N ALA A 16 -17.35 3.91 -3.56
CA ALA A 16 -15.90 3.81 -3.67
C ALA A 16 -15.43 2.49 -4.30
N ARG A 17 -16.12 1.40 -4.02
CA ARG A 17 -15.83 0.09 -4.63
C ARG A 17 -15.98 0.13 -6.15
N THR A 18 -17.09 0.67 -6.64
CA THR A 18 -17.37 0.75 -8.09
C THR A 18 -16.40 1.69 -8.79
N GLU A 19 -16.08 2.83 -8.19
CA GLU A 19 -15.12 3.79 -8.74
C GLU A 19 -13.71 3.22 -8.81
N THR A 20 -13.25 2.56 -7.77
CA THR A 20 -11.93 1.90 -7.75
C THR A 20 -11.83 0.82 -8.82
N LEU A 21 -12.88 -0.02 -8.94
CA LEU A 21 -12.92 -1.05 -9.97
C LEU A 21 -12.93 -0.47 -11.38
N TRP A 22 -13.63 0.62 -11.59
CA TRP A 22 -13.68 1.34 -12.86
C TRP A 22 -12.31 1.91 -13.23
N ALA A 23 -11.65 2.62 -12.30
CA ALA A 23 -10.32 3.17 -12.52
C ALA A 23 -9.31 2.07 -12.87
N TYR A 24 -9.33 0.96 -12.13
CA TYR A 24 -8.44 -0.18 -12.37
C TYR A 24 -8.63 -0.81 -13.76
N LYS A 25 -9.88 -0.91 -14.24
CA LYS A 25 -10.20 -1.47 -15.56
C LYS A 25 -9.73 -0.61 -16.74
N GLN A 26 -9.44 0.66 -16.52
CA GLN A 26 -8.92 1.55 -17.56
C GLN A 26 -7.44 1.28 -17.89
N GLY A 27 -6.70 0.65 -17.01
CA GLY A 27 -5.34 0.19 -17.26
C GLY A 27 -5.30 -0.92 -18.30
N GLY A 28 -4.51 -0.71 -19.36
CA GLY A 28 -4.32 -1.72 -20.41
C GLY A 28 -3.29 -2.80 -20.01
N PRO A 29 -3.29 -3.94 -20.72
CA PRO A 29 -2.35 -5.03 -20.47
C PRO A 29 -0.87 -4.65 -20.55
N GLY A 30 -0.54 -3.70 -21.43
CA GLY A 30 0.84 -3.24 -21.60
C GLY A 30 1.36 -2.44 -20.42
N VAL A 31 0.50 -1.62 -19.81
CA VAL A 31 0.84 -0.86 -18.58
C VAL A 31 1.16 -1.82 -17.45
N PHE A 32 0.28 -2.76 -17.18
CA PHE A 32 0.48 -3.75 -16.12
C PHE A 32 1.75 -4.61 -16.32
N LYS A 33 2.05 -4.98 -17.56
CA LYS A 33 3.27 -5.74 -17.88
C LYS A 33 4.53 -4.91 -17.62
N GLY A 34 4.51 -3.63 -17.98
CA GLY A 34 5.62 -2.71 -17.74
C GLY A 34 5.88 -2.52 -16.24
N ASP A 35 4.83 -2.33 -15.46
CA ASP A 35 4.94 -2.18 -14.00
C ASP A 35 5.53 -3.43 -13.34
N LEU A 36 5.09 -4.63 -13.74
CA LEU A 36 5.65 -5.87 -13.21
C LEU A 36 7.12 -6.05 -13.57
N TYR A 37 7.55 -5.62 -14.77
CA TYR A 37 8.95 -5.64 -15.17
C TYR A 37 9.78 -4.71 -14.28
N PHE A 38 9.31 -3.48 -14.08
CA PHE A 38 9.97 -2.52 -13.19
C PHE A 38 10.16 -3.07 -11.78
N TYR A 39 9.11 -3.60 -11.17
CA TYR A 39 9.21 -4.19 -9.81
C TYR A 39 10.19 -5.35 -9.73
N ARG A 40 10.34 -6.11 -10.80
CA ARG A 40 11.20 -7.30 -10.80
C ARG A 40 12.67 -6.98 -11.02
N VAL A 41 12.98 -5.91 -11.74
CA VAL A 41 14.34 -5.58 -12.18
C VAL A 41 14.85 -4.33 -11.50
N ASP A 42 14.32 -3.16 -11.85
CA ASP A 42 14.86 -1.87 -11.40
C ASP A 42 14.36 -1.46 -10.01
N GLY A 43 13.14 -1.82 -9.66
CA GLY A 43 12.48 -1.49 -8.39
C GLY A 43 12.71 -2.52 -7.28
N ASP A 44 13.51 -3.56 -7.51
CA ASP A 44 13.82 -4.55 -6.47
C ASP A 44 14.84 -3.99 -5.47
N LEU A 45 14.34 -3.57 -4.32
CA LEU A 45 15.15 -2.98 -3.24
C LEU A 45 15.57 -3.99 -2.17
N ARG A 46 15.31 -5.30 -2.36
CA ARG A 46 15.73 -6.33 -1.42
C ARG A 46 17.26 -6.26 -1.22
N GLY A 47 17.68 -6.30 0.03
CA GLY A 47 19.09 -6.13 0.39
C GLY A 47 19.59 -4.67 0.41
N ARG A 48 18.80 -3.69 -0.08
CA ARG A 48 19.17 -2.27 -0.06
C ARG A 48 18.38 -1.45 0.94
N VAL A 49 17.22 -1.93 1.37
CA VAL A 49 16.34 -1.20 2.32
C VAL A 49 17.01 -0.95 3.67
N ALA A 50 17.95 -1.79 4.08
CA ALA A 50 18.71 -1.61 5.31
C ALA A 50 19.64 -0.37 5.31
N SER A 51 19.89 0.23 4.14
CA SER A 51 20.66 1.48 4.02
C SER A 51 19.85 2.74 4.33
N ILE A 52 18.54 2.61 4.52
CA ILE A 52 17.68 3.74 4.87
C ILE A 52 17.94 4.15 6.33
N ASP A 53 18.46 5.35 6.53
CA ASP A 53 18.68 5.91 7.86
C ASP A 53 17.40 6.61 8.36
N THR A 54 16.68 5.92 9.22
CA THR A 54 15.42 6.44 9.81
C THR A 54 15.64 7.56 10.84
N LYS A 55 16.89 7.84 11.24
CA LYS A 55 17.23 9.00 12.07
C LYS A 55 17.29 10.29 11.25
N VAL A 56 17.63 10.17 9.97
CA VAL A 56 17.65 11.30 9.02
C VAL A 56 16.28 11.54 8.43
N CYS A 57 15.54 10.47 8.13
CA CYS A 57 14.21 10.55 7.52
C CYS A 57 13.26 9.58 8.21
N LYS A 58 12.27 10.09 8.92
CA LYS A 58 11.23 9.25 9.51
C LYS A 58 10.49 8.46 8.42
N LEU A 59 10.25 7.20 8.66
CA LEU A 59 9.58 6.32 7.71
C LEU A 59 8.33 5.69 8.32
N TYR A 60 7.20 5.86 7.64
CA TYR A 60 5.90 5.32 8.02
C TYR A 60 5.42 4.34 6.96
N LEU A 61 5.18 3.11 7.33
CA LEU A 61 4.66 2.05 6.46
C LEU A 61 3.21 1.75 6.86
N LEU A 62 2.28 2.01 5.95
CA LEU A 62 0.85 1.75 6.16
C LEU A 62 0.38 0.68 5.18
N THR A 63 -0.24 -0.38 5.68
CA THR A 63 -0.70 -1.50 4.86
C THR A 63 -2.11 -1.89 5.25
N GLY A 64 -2.96 -2.16 4.26
CA GLY A 64 -4.31 -2.65 4.50
C GLY A 64 -4.31 -4.07 5.07
N GLU A 65 -5.19 -4.33 6.04
CA GLU A 65 -5.34 -5.63 6.72
C GLU A 65 -5.50 -6.81 5.76
N TYR A 66 -6.24 -6.60 4.68
CA TYR A 66 -6.49 -7.64 3.68
C TYR A 66 -5.83 -7.38 2.33
N ASP A 67 -4.79 -6.55 2.32
CA ASP A 67 -3.92 -6.43 1.13
C ASP A 67 -3.20 -7.77 0.90
N PHE A 68 -3.31 -8.27 -0.30
CA PHE A 68 -2.73 -9.56 -0.68
C PHE A 68 -1.48 -9.42 -1.55
N SER A 69 -1.32 -8.26 -2.16
CA SER A 69 -0.19 -7.98 -3.04
C SER A 69 1.01 -7.54 -2.23
N CYS A 70 0.74 -6.71 -1.21
CA CYS A 70 1.71 -6.22 -0.23
C CYS A 70 1.16 -6.53 1.15
N THR A 71 1.34 -7.78 1.59
CA THR A 71 0.69 -8.25 2.81
C THR A 71 1.20 -7.53 4.06
N PRO A 72 0.41 -7.50 5.16
CA PRO A 72 0.89 -7.01 6.44
C PRO A 72 2.22 -7.64 6.89
N ASP A 73 2.42 -8.93 6.60
CA ASP A 73 3.66 -9.61 6.95
C ASP A 73 4.84 -9.17 6.08
N ASP A 74 4.62 -8.88 4.80
CA ASP A 74 5.64 -8.28 3.93
C ASP A 74 6.08 -6.91 4.47
N THR A 75 5.11 -6.09 4.89
CA THR A 75 5.38 -4.78 5.49
C THR A 75 6.17 -4.89 6.78
N ARG A 76 5.80 -5.83 7.67
CA ARG A 76 6.57 -6.06 8.91
C ARG A 76 8.00 -6.52 8.63
N ARG A 77 8.20 -7.43 7.66
CA ARG A 77 9.54 -7.87 7.25
C ARG A 77 10.36 -6.71 6.69
N THR A 78 9.76 -5.88 5.86
CA THR A 78 10.42 -4.68 5.31
C THR A 78 10.82 -3.71 6.42
N ALA A 79 9.92 -3.42 7.35
CA ALA A 79 10.20 -2.55 8.49
C ALA A 79 11.34 -3.10 9.38
N ALA A 80 11.35 -4.40 9.62
CA ALA A 80 12.41 -5.06 10.39
C ALA A 80 13.77 -4.98 9.67
N ALA A 81 13.79 -5.08 8.34
CA ALA A 81 15.01 -4.96 7.55
C ALA A 81 15.56 -3.54 7.51
N ILE A 82 14.69 -2.52 7.52
CA ILE A 82 15.09 -1.11 7.57
C ILE A 82 15.61 -0.73 8.96
N GLY A 83 14.88 -1.13 9.99
CA GLY A 83 15.10 -0.68 11.37
C GLY A 83 14.58 0.74 11.62
N GLY A 84 13.75 0.89 12.66
CA GLY A 84 13.23 2.21 13.08
C GLY A 84 12.06 2.75 12.25
N ALA A 85 11.52 2.01 11.30
CA ALA A 85 10.29 2.38 10.59
C ALA A 85 9.05 2.14 11.47
N SER A 86 8.09 3.07 11.42
CA SER A 86 6.78 2.88 12.03
C SER A 86 5.87 2.06 11.13
N VAL A 87 5.17 1.08 11.69
CA VAL A 87 4.25 0.20 10.94
C VAL A 87 2.83 0.36 11.45
N THR A 88 1.90 0.58 10.54
CA THR A 88 0.47 0.62 10.83
C THR A 88 -0.27 -0.34 9.91
N ILE A 89 -0.98 -1.29 10.49
CA ILE A 89 -1.90 -2.15 9.75
C ILE A 89 -3.29 -1.52 9.83
N MET A 90 -3.80 -1.14 8.69
CA MET A 90 -5.08 -0.43 8.56
C MET A 90 -6.22 -1.45 8.48
N GLU A 91 -6.99 -1.56 9.54
CA GLU A 91 -8.15 -2.46 9.62
C GLU A 91 -9.21 -2.11 8.58
N LYS A 92 -9.85 -3.14 8.02
CA LYS A 92 -10.93 -3.03 7.03
C LYS A 92 -10.53 -2.30 5.75
N LEU A 93 -9.24 -2.27 5.43
CA LEU A 93 -8.68 -1.71 4.21
C LEU A 93 -7.86 -2.75 3.44
N GLY A 94 -7.78 -2.59 2.13
CA GLY A 94 -7.05 -3.45 1.21
C GLY A 94 -5.95 -2.73 0.46
N HIS A 95 -5.77 -3.10 -0.80
CA HIS A 95 -4.66 -2.63 -1.64
C HIS A 95 -4.79 -1.16 -2.08
N PHE A 96 -6.01 -0.65 -2.21
CA PHE A 96 -6.29 0.74 -2.59
C PHE A 96 -7.03 1.49 -1.48
N PRO A 97 -6.45 1.62 -0.28
CA PRO A 97 -7.16 2.08 0.90
C PRO A 97 -7.83 3.44 0.72
N MET A 98 -7.15 4.36 0.03
CA MET A 98 -7.66 5.72 -0.24
C MET A 98 -8.90 5.73 -1.15
N SER A 99 -9.02 4.74 -2.03
CA SER A 99 -10.15 4.63 -2.96
C SER A 99 -11.24 3.68 -2.45
N GLU A 100 -10.83 2.61 -1.76
CA GLU A 100 -11.74 1.59 -1.27
C GLU A 100 -12.61 2.09 -0.11
N ASN A 101 -12.04 2.86 0.81
CA ASN A 101 -12.72 3.43 1.95
C ASN A 101 -12.00 4.71 2.42
N PRO A 102 -12.22 5.85 1.76
CA PRO A 102 -11.54 7.10 2.06
C PRO A 102 -11.69 7.55 3.51
N GLU A 103 -12.85 7.34 4.10
CA GLU A 103 -13.13 7.73 5.49
C GLU A 103 -12.29 6.92 6.48
N GLN A 104 -12.24 5.61 6.30
CA GLN A 104 -11.43 4.73 7.13
C GLN A 104 -9.94 5.01 6.93
N PHE A 105 -9.49 5.19 5.68
CA PHE A 105 -8.11 5.55 5.37
C PHE A 105 -7.69 6.85 6.04
N ARG A 106 -8.54 7.86 6.04
CA ARG A 106 -8.29 9.15 6.66
C ARG A 106 -7.95 9.03 8.15
N ARG A 107 -8.57 8.08 8.87
CA ARG A 107 -8.31 7.85 10.30
C ARG A 107 -6.87 7.41 10.56
N TYR A 108 -6.26 6.70 9.60
CA TYR A 108 -4.89 6.22 9.70
C TYR A 108 -3.87 7.22 9.16
N ILE A 109 -4.17 7.90 8.05
CA ILE A 109 -3.20 8.80 7.44
C ILE A 109 -3.10 10.16 8.15
N ALA A 110 -4.20 10.68 8.70
CA ALA A 110 -4.21 11.99 9.32
C ALA A 110 -3.22 12.12 10.51
N PRO A 111 -3.12 11.17 11.44
CA PRO A 111 -2.12 11.23 12.51
C PRO A 111 -0.68 11.21 11.97
N VAL A 112 -0.41 10.45 10.93
CA VAL A 112 0.92 10.39 10.30
C VAL A 112 1.29 11.73 9.68
N LEU A 113 0.36 12.34 8.93
CA LEU A 113 0.57 13.68 8.36
C LEU A 113 0.77 14.73 9.44
N ALA A 114 0.01 14.67 10.54
CA ALA A 114 0.19 15.58 11.67
C ALA A 114 1.59 15.44 12.29
N ASP A 115 2.08 14.22 12.48
CA ASP A 115 3.44 13.98 13.00
C ASP A 115 4.52 14.50 12.03
N ILE A 116 4.36 14.30 10.74
CA ILE A 116 5.29 14.81 9.71
C ILE A 116 5.33 16.36 9.73
N LEU A 117 4.20 17.03 9.91
CA LEU A 117 4.11 18.48 9.88
C LEU A 117 4.63 19.17 11.16
N THR A 118 4.82 18.42 12.24
CA THR A 118 5.32 18.95 13.52
C THR A 118 6.84 18.84 13.68
N HIS A 119 7.50 18.27 12.70
CA HIS A 119 8.95 18.06 12.66
C HIS A 119 9.56 18.70 11.43
#